data_b5b399561e041485791665fc8bece30a
#
_entry.id   b5b399561e041485791665fc8bece30a
#
_cell.length_a   1.000
_cell.length_b   1.000
_cell.length_c   1.000
_cell.angle_alpha   90.00
_cell.angle_beta   90.00
_cell.angle_gamma   90.00
#
_symmetry.space_group_name_H-M   'P 1'
#
loop_
_entity.id
_entity.type
_entity.pdbx_description
1 polymer ?
#
loop_
_entity_poly.entity_id
_entity_poly.type
_entity_poly.pdbx_seq_one_letter_code
_entity_poly.pdbx_strand_id
1 'polypeptide(L)'
;VVVLGSLMYLIEGEKSGYTNIPISIYWAIVTMTTVGYGDIVPITPLGQTVSSFIMLIGYSMLAVPTGIITSELSSAKKNQKDTISCTVCDADELDINAKFCFKCGSLID
;
A
#
# COMPACT_ATOMS: atom_id res chain seq x y z
N VAL A 1 7.41 -14.50 3.07
CA VAL A 1 6.58 -15.14 4.10
C VAL A 1 7.17 -16.50 4.48
N VAL A 2 7.35 -17.46 3.53
CA VAL A 2 7.84 -18.83 3.81
C VAL A 2 9.19 -18.80 4.57
N VAL A 3 10.17 -18.07 4.06
CA VAL A 3 11.51 -17.95 4.69
C VAL A 3 11.41 -17.37 6.11
N LEU A 4 10.61 -16.33 6.30
CA LEU A 4 10.44 -15.69 7.61
C LEU A 4 9.71 -16.60 8.61
N GLY A 5 8.69 -17.34 8.18
CA GLY A 5 8.02 -18.34 9.00
C GLY A 5 8.95 -19.48 9.41
N SER A 6 9.73 -20.00 8.46
CA SER A 6 10.72 -21.06 8.76
C SER A 6 11.82 -20.56 9.70
N LEU A 7 12.24 -19.31 9.59
CA LEU A 7 13.20 -18.70 10.49
C LEU A 7 12.65 -18.62 11.91
N MET A 8 11.41 -18.21 12.09
CA MET A 8 10.75 -18.14 13.39
C MET A 8 10.57 -19.53 14.02
N TYR A 9 10.28 -20.56 13.21
CA TYR A 9 10.26 -21.94 13.66
C TYR A 9 11.60 -22.38 14.29
N LEU A 10 12.72 -22.02 13.64
CA LEU A 10 14.06 -22.36 14.12
C LEU A 10 14.45 -21.61 15.41
N ILE A 11 13.98 -20.36 15.56
CA ILE A 11 14.31 -19.51 16.72
C ILE A 11 13.46 -19.86 17.94
N GLU A 12 12.16 -19.99 17.75
CA GLU A 12 11.19 -20.15 18.86
C GLU A 12 10.94 -21.62 19.23
N GLY A 13 10.83 -22.50 18.22
CA GLY A 13 10.57 -23.93 18.41
C GLY A 13 9.18 -24.23 18.98
N GLU A 14 8.99 -25.49 19.40
CA GLU A 14 7.68 -26.03 19.82
C GLU A 14 7.10 -25.34 21.07
N LYS A 15 7.96 -24.89 21.98
CA LYS A 15 7.53 -24.32 23.26
C LYS A 15 6.73 -23.04 23.15
N SER A 16 6.91 -22.33 22.06
CA SER A 16 6.25 -21.04 21.77
C SER A 16 5.03 -21.18 20.84
N GLY A 17 4.60 -22.40 20.58
CA GLY A 17 3.49 -22.68 19.65
C GLY A 17 3.90 -22.84 18.18
N TYR A 18 5.18 -22.66 17.85
CA TYR A 18 5.73 -22.89 16.50
C TYR A 18 6.04 -24.39 16.32
N THR A 19 5.02 -25.25 16.36
CA THR A 19 5.16 -26.71 16.38
C THR A 19 5.63 -27.30 15.06
N ASN A 20 5.39 -26.60 13.95
CA ASN A 20 5.81 -27.02 12.61
C ASN A 20 5.92 -25.83 11.66
N ILE A 21 6.57 -26.06 10.51
CA ILE A 21 6.78 -25.02 9.49
C ILE A 21 5.46 -24.42 8.97
N PRO A 22 4.40 -25.19 8.62
CA PRO A 22 3.12 -24.62 8.19
C PRO A 22 2.49 -23.67 9.20
N ILE A 23 2.52 -23.99 10.49
CA ILE A 23 2.00 -23.14 11.56
C ILE A 23 2.82 -21.84 11.68
N SER A 24 4.14 -21.96 11.55
CA SER A 24 5.03 -20.80 11.57
C SER A 24 4.83 -19.89 10.35
N ILE A 25 4.54 -20.46 9.18
CA ILE A 25 4.16 -19.71 7.98
C ILE A 25 2.79 -19.02 8.18
N TYR A 26 1.82 -19.70 8.77
CA TYR A 26 0.54 -19.11 9.14
C TYR A 26 0.74 -17.89 10.05
N TRP A 27 1.54 -18.01 11.11
CA TRP A 27 1.88 -16.87 11.95
C TRP A 27 2.50 -15.71 11.18
N ALA A 28 3.43 -16.01 10.27
CA ALA A 28 4.08 -14.98 9.45
C ALA A 28 3.09 -14.27 8.53
N ILE A 29 2.13 -14.98 7.93
CA ILE A 29 1.06 -14.39 7.12
C ILE A 29 0.21 -13.45 7.97
N VAL A 30 -0.32 -13.95 9.09
CA VAL A 30 -1.20 -13.20 10.00
C VAL A 30 -0.52 -11.94 10.53
N THR A 31 0.78 -12.02 10.81
CA THR A 31 1.57 -10.89 11.31
C THR A 31 1.87 -9.86 10.22
N MET A 32 2.36 -10.31 9.05
CA MET A 32 2.71 -9.40 7.95
C MET A 32 1.49 -8.71 7.31
N THR A 33 0.34 -9.37 7.33
CA THR A 33 -0.94 -8.77 6.87
C THR A 33 -1.62 -7.89 7.92
N THR A 34 -0.98 -7.69 9.08
CA THR A 34 -1.49 -6.88 10.20
C THR A 34 -2.81 -7.39 10.83
N VAL A 35 -3.19 -8.65 10.59
CA VAL A 35 -4.38 -9.27 11.21
C VAL A 35 -4.14 -9.51 12.72
N GLY A 36 -3.01 -10.13 13.08
CA GLY A 36 -2.54 -10.24 14.45
C GLY A 36 -3.51 -10.95 15.41
N TYR A 37 -3.91 -12.19 15.14
CA TYR A 37 -4.79 -12.95 16.05
C TYR A 37 -4.22 -13.13 17.46
N GLY A 38 -2.89 -13.19 17.61
CA GLY A 38 -2.25 -13.34 18.92
C GLY A 38 -2.32 -14.76 19.49
N ASP A 39 -2.72 -15.72 18.70
CA ASP A 39 -2.79 -17.15 19.05
C ASP A 39 -1.40 -17.80 19.17
N ILE A 40 -0.45 -17.32 18.38
CA ILE A 40 0.96 -17.69 18.41
C ILE A 40 1.79 -16.43 18.52
N VAL A 41 2.67 -16.36 19.51
CA VAL A 41 3.52 -15.20 19.75
C VAL A 41 4.94 -15.64 20.12
N PRO A 42 5.98 -14.91 19.71
CA PRO A 42 7.35 -15.21 20.13
C PRO A 42 7.53 -14.91 21.61
N ILE A 43 8.16 -15.84 22.34
CA ILE A 43 8.40 -15.73 23.79
C ILE A 43 9.88 -15.41 24.07
N THR A 44 10.78 -15.81 23.17
CA THR A 44 12.21 -15.54 23.36
C THR A 44 12.56 -14.10 23.02
N PRO A 45 13.52 -13.46 23.72
CA PRO A 45 13.95 -12.11 23.39
C PRO A 45 14.46 -11.99 21.94
N LEU A 46 15.11 -13.03 21.44
CA LEU A 46 15.62 -13.06 20.07
C LEU A 46 14.46 -13.15 19.06
N GLY A 47 13.48 -14.02 19.30
CA GLY A 47 12.28 -14.12 18.46
C GLY A 47 11.46 -12.84 18.46
N GLN A 48 11.32 -12.18 19.61
CA GLN A 48 10.64 -10.87 19.72
C GLN A 48 11.35 -9.78 18.92
N THR A 49 12.69 -9.77 18.97
CA THR A 49 13.47 -8.82 18.18
C THR A 49 13.30 -9.07 16.68
N VAL A 50 13.46 -10.33 16.25
CA VAL A 50 13.30 -10.70 14.82
C VAL A 50 11.87 -10.44 14.34
N SER A 51 10.85 -10.78 15.15
CA SER A 51 9.45 -10.49 14.78
C SER A 51 9.18 -9.01 14.62
N SER A 52 9.79 -8.15 15.41
CA SER A 52 9.67 -6.70 15.26
C SER A 52 10.17 -6.21 13.89
N PHE A 53 11.30 -6.72 13.42
CA PHE A 53 11.79 -6.43 12.07
C PHE A 53 10.86 -6.98 10.98
N ILE A 54 10.32 -8.20 11.16
CA ILE A 54 9.35 -8.81 10.25
C ILE A 54 8.09 -7.92 10.13
N MET A 55 7.59 -7.40 11.23
CA MET A 55 6.43 -6.49 11.26
C MET A 55 6.71 -5.20 10.50
N LEU A 56 7.89 -4.59 10.66
CA LEU A 56 8.28 -3.38 9.92
C LEU A 56 8.35 -3.63 8.40
N ILE A 57 8.91 -4.77 7.99
CA ILE A 57 8.95 -5.19 6.58
C ILE A 57 7.53 -5.41 6.05
N GLY A 58 6.67 -6.10 6.80
CA GLY A 58 5.28 -6.34 6.43
C GLY A 58 4.50 -5.04 6.23
N TYR A 59 4.65 -4.08 7.13
CA TYR A 59 4.02 -2.76 7.03
C TYR A 59 4.47 -2.00 5.77
N SER A 60 5.77 -1.98 5.47
CA SER A 60 6.29 -1.29 4.28
C SER A 60 5.77 -1.89 2.98
N MET A 61 5.55 -3.21 2.95
CA MET A 61 5.02 -3.92 1.78
C MET A 61 3.57 -3.54 1.46
N LEU A 62 2.78 -3.14 2.45
CA LEU A 62 1.41 -2.64 2.28
C LEU A 62 1.37 -1.13 1.99
N ALA A 63 2.27 -0.35 2.60
CA ALA A 63 2.29 1.10 2.48
C ALA A 63 2.67 1.58 1.07
N VAL A 64 3.63 0.92 0.40
CA VAL A 64 4.12 1.35 -0.92
C VAL A 64 3.04 1.28 -2.00
N PRO A 65 2.33 0.15 -2.24
CA PRO A 65 1.26 0.09 -3.23
C PRO A 65 0.14 1.09 -2.95
N THR A 66 -0.24 1.26 -1.68
CA THR A 66 -1.28 2.22 -1.29
C THR A 66 -0.87 3.65 -1.60
N GLY A 67 0.39 4.00 -1.36
CA GLY A 67 0.94 5.32 -1.69
C GLY A 67 0.91 5.60 -3.20
N ILE A 68 1.29 4.64 -4.02
CA ILE A 68 1.26 4.77 -5.49
C ILE A 68 -0.17 4.97 -5.99
N ILE A 69 -1.12 4.14 -5.56
CA ILE A 69 -2.53 4.25 -5.97
C ILE A 69 -3.10 5.61 -5.56
N THR A 70 -2.80 6.08 -4.35
CA THR A 70 -3.28 7.39 -3.86
C THR A 70 -2.69 8.54 -4.69
N SER A 71 -1.42 8.46 -5.07
CA SER A 71 -0.78 9.50 -5.90
C SER A 71 -1.38 9.55 -7.30
N GLU A 72 -1.65 8.40 -7.92
CA GLU A 72 -2.29 8.32 -9.25
C GLU A 72 -3.71 8.87 -9.24
N LEU A 73 -4.52 8.52 -8.22
CA LEU A 73 -5.87 9.06 -8.05
C LEU A 73 -5.86 10.58 -7.83
N SER A 74 -4.89 11.09 -7.08
CA SER A 74 -4.73 12.54 -6.86
C SER A 74 -4.34 13.27 -8.14
N SER A 75 -3.45 12.69 -8.95
CA SER A 75 -3.04 13.24 -10.24
C SER A 75 -4.18 13.23 -11.26
N ALA A 76 -4.95 12.15 -11.33
CA ALA A 76 -6.12 12.05 -12.19
C ALA A 76 -7.17 13.11 -11.83
N LYS A 77 -7.42 13.34 -10.53
CA LYS A 77 -8.35 14.35 -10.04
C LYS A 77 -7.86 15.77 -10.32
N LYS A 78 -6.55 16.02 -10.30
CA LYS A 78 -5.96 17.31 -10.64
C LYS A 78 -6.12 17.62 -12.12
N ASN A 79 -5.82 16.65 -12.99
CA ASN A 79 -6.01 16.81 -14.44
C ASN A 79 -7.49 17.06 -14.84
N GLN A 80 -8.44 16.49 -14.08
CA GLN A 80 -9.86 16.68 -14.31
C GLN A 80 -10.39 18.05 -13.80
N LYS A 81 -9.66 18.69 -12.87
CA LYS A 81 -10.04 19.98 -12.28
C LYS A 81 -9.52 21.19 -13.07
N ASP A 82 -8.48 20.98 -13.86
CA ASP A 82 -7.78 22.02 -14.61
C ASP A 82 -8.28 22.16 -16.09
N THR A 83 -9.33 21.43 -16.45
CA THR A 83 -9.93 21.49 -17.79
C THR A 83 -11.33 22.09 -17.75
N ILE A 84 -11.59 23.06 -18.62
CA ILE A 84 -12.89 23.66 -18.84
C ILE A 84 -13.36 23.36 -20.25
N SER A 85 -14.69 23.30 -20.46
CA SER A 85 -15.28 23.16 -21.78
C SER A 85 -15.57 24.53 -22.39
N CYS A 86 -15.35 24.67 -23.70
CA CYS A 86 -15.66 25.87 -24.42
C CYS A 86 -17.19 26.01 -24.59
N THR A 87 -17.77 27.12 -24.16
CA THR A 87 -19.21 27.42 -24.28
C THR A 87 -19.69 27.65 -25.72
N VAL A 88 -18.77 27.86 -26.66
CA VAL A 88 -19.11 28.17 -28.06
C VAL A 88 -19.02 26.96 -28.98
N CYS A 89 -18.04 26.06 -28.78
CA CYS A 89 -17.81 24.93 -29.67
C CYS A 89 -17.79 23.57 -28.95
N ASP A 90 -18.12 23.55 -27.67
CA ASP A 90 -18.19 22.33 -26.83
C ASP A 90 -16.89 21.51 -26.85
N ALA A 91 -15.74 22.18 -27.04
CA ALA A 91 -14.45 21.53 -26.97
C ALA A 91 -14.10 21.27 -25.52
N ASP A 92 -13.96 20.00 -25.15
CA ASP A 92 -13.46 19.55 -23.87
C ASP A 92 -11.92 19.66 -23.82
N GLU A 93 -11.33 19.63 -22.64
CA GLU A 93 -9.88 19.68 -22.40
C GLU A 93 -9.21 21.05 -22.61
N LEU A 94 -9.90 22.17 -22.33
CA LEU A 94 -9.22 23.45 -22.24
C LEU A 94 -8.58 23.65 -20.87
N ASP A 95 -7.36 24.19 -20.86
CA ASP A 95 -6.69 24.61 -19.64
C ASP A 95 -7.48 25.73 -18.96
N ILE A 96 -7.67 25.66 -17.64
CA ILE A 96 -8.41 26.68 -16.87
C ILE A 96 -7.81 28.08 -16.99
N ASN A 97 -6.54 28.18 -17.35
CA ASN A 97 -5.82 29.44 -17.56
C ASN A 97 -5.83 29.90 -19.04
N ALA A 98 -6.46 29.14 -19.94
CA ALA A 98 -6.50 29.49 -21.35
C ALA A 98 -7.45 30.69 -21.60
N LYS A 99 -6.92 31.78 -22.14
CA LYS A 99 -7.71 32.98 -22.51
C LYS A 99 -8.49 32.79 -23.79
N PHE A 100 -8.09 31.88 -24.66
CA PHE A 100 -8.70 31.62 -25.96
C PHE A 100 -8.87 30.12 -26.19
N CYS A 101 -9.97 29.74 -26.81
CA CYS A 101 -10.19 28.36 -27.24
C CYS A 101 -9.28 28.04 -28.43
N PHE A 102 -8.49 26.95 -28.34
CA PHE A 102 -7.59 26.50 -29.40
C PHE A 102 -8.33 26.01 -30.65
N LYS A 103 -9.61 25.66 -30.52
CA LYS A 103 -10.43 25.08 -31.61
C LYS A 103 -11.24 26.11 -32.37
N CYS A 104 -11.83 27.10 -31.70
CA CYS A 104 -12.68 28.13 -32.34
C CYS A 104 -12.14 29.56 -32.16
N GLY A 105 -11.11 29.80 -31.37
CA GLY A 105 -10.53 31.12 -31.13
C GLY A 105 -11.38 32.05 -30.26
N SER A 106 -12.51 31.60 -29.71
CA SER A 106 -13.34 32.40 -28.82
C SER A 106 -12.64 32.70 -27.50
N LEU A 107 -12.92 33.87 -26.94
CA LEU A 107 -12.46 34.26 -25.60
C LEU A 107 -13.20 33.39 -24.57
N ILE A 108 -12.46 32.87 -23.65
CA ILE A 108 -12.95 32.09 -22.51
C ILE A 108 -12.89 33.03 -21.31
N ASP A 109 -14.05 33.36 -20.78
CA ASP A 109 -14.20 34.26 -19.64
C ASP A 109 -14.46 33.48 -18.36
#